data_86e9eaf726c060608c70aa6e20aaf7a9
#
_entry.id   86e9eaf726c060608c70aa6e20aaf7a9
#
_cell.length_a   1.000
_cell.length_b   1.000
_cell.length_c   1.000
_cell.angle_alpha   90.00
_cell.angle_beta   90.00
_cell.angle_gamma   90.00
#
_symmetry.space_group_name_H-M   'P 1'
#
loop_
_entity.id
_entity.type
_entity.pdbx_description
1 polymer ?
#
loop_
_entity_poly.entity_id
_entity_poly.type
_entity_poly.pdbx_seq_one_letter_code
_entity_poly.pdbx_strand_id
1 'polypeptide(L)'
;MGTVPEASGGEQAPIVAAEAAPVAGSAAPATPTSGLLVVDKPRGVTSHDIVAAARGALHMKKVGHAGTLDPMATGVLVVGFGNATRLLNHIVEHDKTYEATIRLGQSTTTDDADGELLSATLPERWQELLALPVAGGPQSAGENGPVNAAKGSAVSAAKVADDGSAYHPHQEAFLPDCQQLWRDRIDDIIALQLTGSIEQVPNTFSAIKINGQRAYDLARDGKDVQLKARRITVSAFGVLDVRFGYAPTRQLGLPLVSAADGLATTERDDAEATPVIDVDVRVSCSAGTYIRALGRDLGAALGVGGHLIRLRRTRVGGFDVSSPNVITAHVETREYTDRNGNHQSRNRAVLDVIGDELAGKALTMLDAVRGTMPLLAITDQDAVNLRYGRRIPYDIHGTAAAYLPQSGEVVALVERAKRGEAKPATVFGA
;
A
#
# COMPACT_ATOMS: atom_id res chain seq x y z
N MET A 1 54.72 24.40 -26.94
CA MET A 1 53.50 24.51 -27.77
C MET A 1 53.09 23.08 -28.10
N GLY A 2 52.13 22.54 -27.41
CA GLY A 2 51.58 21.21 -27.63
C GLY A 2 50.13 21.23 -27.13
N THR A 3 49.21 21.24 -28.06
CA THR A 3 47.76 21.30 -27.88
C THR A 3 47.26 19.97 -27.40
N VAL A 4 46.48 20.01 -26.32
CA VAL A 4 45.69 18.88 -25.76
C VAL A 4 44.40 18.77 -26.60
N PRO A 5 43.96 17.58 -27.02
CA PRO A 5 42.65 17.42 -27.65
C PRO A 5 41.55 17.29 -26.60
N GLU A 6 40.46 18.02 -26.80
CA GLU A 6 39.20 17.95 -26.06
C GLU A 6 38.52 16.61 -26.23
N ALA A 7 38.00 16.07 -25.10
CA ALA A 7 37.15 14.88 -25.06
C ALA A 7 35.73 15.24 -25.48
N SER A 8 35.29 14.67 -26.60
CA SER A 8 33.91 14.75 -27.08
C SER A 8 32.93 14.06 -26.15
N GLY A 9 31.98 14.82 -25.63
CA GLY A 9 30.84 14.32 -24.85
C GLY A 9 29.94 13.45 -25.72
N GLY A 10 29.74 12.22 -25.28
CA GLY A 10 28.75 11.32 -25.86
C GLY A 10 27.35 11.73 -25.42
N GLU A 11 26.60 12.26 -26.34
CA GLU A 11 25.18 12.57 -26.22
C GLU A 11 24.38 11.29 -26.21
N GLN A 12 23.70 10.98 -25.08
CA GLN A 12 22.76 9.87 -25.01
C GLN A 12 21.50 10.24 -25.76
N ALA A 13 21.24 9.53 -26.87
CA ALA A 13 20.01 9.66 -27.63
C ALA A 13 18.77 9.25 -26.78
N PRO A 14 17.64 9.97 -26.90
CA PRO A 14 16.41 9.65 -26.19
C PRO A 14 15.79 8.37 -26.74
N ILE A 15 15.34 7.49 -25.85
CA ILE A 15 14.56 6.28 -26.19
C ILE A 15 13.22 6.74 -26.75
N VAL A 16 13.08 6.72 -28.05
CA VAL A 16 11.81 6.99 -28.75
C VAL A 16 10.91 5.77 -28.59
N ALA A 17 9.77 5.95 -27.94
CA ALA A 17 8.69 4.98 -27.93
C ALA A 17 8.16 4.83 -29.37
N ALA A 18 8.41 3.69 -30.01
CA ALA A 18 7.82 3.37 -31.29
C ALA A 18 6.34 3.05 -31.12
N GLU A 19 5.50 3.91 -31.65
CA GLU A 19 4.07 3.73 -31.83
C GLU A 19 3.83 2.58 -32.83
N ALA A 20 3.28 1.46 -32.38
CA ALA A 20 2.97 0.32 -33.23
C ALA A 20 1.60 0.54 -33.89
N ALA A 21 1.58 0.57 -35.23
CA ALA A 21 0.36 0.61 -36.03
C ALA A 21 -0.52 -0.63 -35.79
N PRO A 22 -1.87 -0.49 -35.88
CA PRO A 22 -2.79 -1.60 -35.63
C PRO A 22 -2.76 -2.57 -36.83
N VAL A 23 -2.49 -3.85 -36.54
CA VAL A 23 -2.67 -4.95 -37.51
C VAL A 23 -4.15 -5.35 -37.52
N ALA A 24 -4.81 -5.09 -38.64
CA ALA A 24 -6.19 -5.49 -38.89
C ALA A 24 -6.27 -6.99 -39.22
N GLY A 25 -7.07 -7.74 -38.47
CA GLY A 25 -7.35 -9.17 -38.70
C GLY A 25 -7.96 -9.82 -37.47
N SER A 26 -9.18 -9.42 -37.08
CA SER A 26 -9.84 -9.87 -35.85
C SER A 26 -10.55 -11.22 -36.07
N ALA A 27 -9.88 -12.31 -35.70
CA ALA A 27 -10.57 -13.43 -35.08
C ALA A 27 -10.83 -13.03 -33.62
N ALA A 28 -12.00 -13.39 -33.04
CA ALA A 28 -12.28 -13.10 -31.61
C ALA A 28 -11.10 -13.58 -30.75
N PRO A 29 -10.59 -12.77 -29.82
CA PRO A 29 -9.40 -13.10 -29.06
C PRO A 29 -9.70 -14.35 -28.22
N ALA A 30 -9.08 -15.47 -28.56
CA ALA A 30 -9.12 -16.65 -27.72
C ALA A 30 -8.57 -16.26 -26.34
N THR A 31 -9.26 -16.66 -25.27
CA THR A 31 -8.80 -16.38 -23.89
C THR A 31 -7.34 -16.81 -23.75
N PRO A 32 -6.42 -15.90 -23.41
CA PRO A 32 -5.01 -16.24 -23.35
C PRO A 32 -4.78 -17.33 -22.29
N THR A 33 -3.92 -18.29 -22.60
CA THR A 33 -3.59 -19.40 -21.69
C THR A 33 -2.70 -18.97 -20.52
N SER A 34 -2.08 -17.81 -20.61
CA SER A 34 -1.19 -17.24 -19.60
C SER A 34 -1.15 -15.72 -19.70
N GLY A 35 -1.18 -15.02 -18.56
CA GLY A 35 -1.13 -13.57 -18.52
C GLY A 35 -1.36 -13.01 -17.13
N LEU A 36 -1.53 -11.69 -17.04
CA LEU A 36 -1.89 -10.99 -15.82
C LEU A 36 -3.24 -10.30 -15.96
N LEU A 37 -3.98 -10.26 -14.85
CA LEU A 37 -5.11 -9.37 -14.63
C LEU A 37 -4.70 -8.34 -13.59
N VAL A 38 -4.99 -7.06 -13.85
CA VAL A 38 -4.85 -5.99 -12.86
C VAL A 38 -6.25 -5.71 -12.34
N VAL A 39 -6.51 -6.10 -11.09
CA VAL A 39 -7.85 -6.01 -10.50
C VAL A 39 -7.88 -4.89 -9.46
N ASP A 40 -8.87 -4.01 -9.55
CA ASP A 40 -9.20 -3.06 -8.48
C ASP A 40 -10.02 -3.80 -7.43
N LYS A 41 -9.34 -4.30 -6.39
CA LYS A 41 -9.96 -5.08 -5.32
C LYS A 41 -10.92 -4.20 -4.50
N PRO A 42 -12.19 -4.56 -4.35
CA PRO A 42 -13.11 -3.85 -3.47
C PRO A 42 -12.82 -4.13 -1.98
N ARG A 43 -13.35 -3.28 -1.10
CA ARG A 43 -13.34 -3.49 0.36
C ARG A 43 -14.21 -4.69 0.73
N GLY A 44 -13.85 -5.39 1.83
CA GLY A 44 -14.69 -6.42 2.45
C GLY A 44 -14.48 -7.84 1.92
N VAL A 45 -13.51 -8.02 0.99
CA VAL A 45 -13.09 -9.35 0.49
C VAL A 45 -11.58 -9.50 0.60
N THR A 46 -11.10 -10.73 0.69
CA THR A 46 -9.66 -11.04 0.72
C THR A 46 -9.07 -11.07 -0.69
N SER A 47 -7.73 -11.00 -0.78
CA SER A 47 -7.01 -11.22 -2.05
C SER A 47 -7.27 -12.63 -2.62
N HIS A 48 -7.55 -13.62 -1.77
CA HIS A 48 -7.89 -14.98 -2.21
C HIS A 48 -9.30 -15.08 -2.81
N ASP A 49 -10.25 -14.26 -2.38
CA ASP A 49 -11.58 -14.19 -2.99
C ASP A 49 -11.49 -13.65 -4.42
N ILE A 50 -10.61 -12.67 -4.68
CA ILE A 50 -10.32 -12.20 -6.05
C ILE A 50 -9.68 -13.32 -6.89
N VAL A 51 -8.72 -14.08 -6.34
CA VAL A 51 -8.14 -15.24 -7.03
C VAL A 51 -9.19 -16.30 -7.33
N ALA A 52 -10.14 -16.53 -6.42
CA ALA A 52 -11.25 -17.47 -6.65
C ALA A 52 -12.19 -16.98 -7.76
N ALA A 53 -12.53 -15.68 -7.78
CA ALA A 53 -13.31 -15.07 -8.84
C ALA A 53 -12.61 -15.21 -10.21
N ALA A 54 -11.31 -14.88 -10.26
CA ALA A 54 -10.51 -15.02 -11.49
C ALA A 54 -10.40 -16.49 -11.97
N ARG A 55 -10.27 -17.46 -11.06
CA ARG A 55 -10.30 -18.90 -11.41
C ARG A 55 -11.61 -19.30 -12.06
N GLY A 56 -12.74 -18.81 -11.50
CA GLY A 56 -14.06 -19.07 -12.09
C GLY A 56 -14.23 -18.44 -13.46
N ALA A 57 -13.87 -17.16 -13.61
CA ALA A 57 -14.02 -16.41 -14.86
C ALA A 57 -13.11 -16.91 -15.99
N LEU A 58 -11.88 -17.37 -15.65
CA LEU A 58 -10.92 -17.92 -16.62
C LEU A 58 -11.05 -19.43 -16.84
N HIS A 59 -11.89 -20.14 -16.06
CA HIS A 59 -11.96 -21.60 -16.03
C HIS A 59 -10.60 -22.29 -15.82
N MET A 60 -9.72 -21.67 -15.01
CA MET A 60 -8.34 -22.11 -14.81
C MET A 60 -8.03 -22.36 -13.31
N LYS A 61 -7.32 -23.47 -13.03
CA LYS A 61 -6.87 -23.79 -11.66
C LYS A 61 -5.61 -23.00 -11.24
N LYS A 62 -4.69 -22.77 -12.21
CA LYS A 62 -3.39 -22.14 -11.94
C LYS A 62 -3.53 -20.62 -11.98
N VAL A 63 -3.95 -20.04 -10.85
CA VAL A 63 -4.13 -18.59 -10.65
C VAL A 63 -3.60 -18.23 -9.26
N GLY A 64 -2.88 -17.12 -9.17
CA GLY A 64 -2.32 -16.56 -7.93
C GLY A 64 -2.28 -15.03 -7.96
N HIS A 65 -1.81 -14.39 -6.89
CA HIS A 65 -1.68 -12.93 -6.82
C HIS A 65 -0.30 -12.48 -6.35
N ALA A 66 0.10 -11.25 -6.70
CA ALA A 66 1.34 -10.60 -6.30
C ALA A 66 1.08 -9.58 -5.18
N GLY A 67 1.29 -10.01 -3.93
CA GLY A 67 1.18 -9.13 -2.76
C GLY A 67 -0.24 -9.02 -2.21
N THR A 68 -0.44 -9.53 -1.02
CA THR A 68 -1.72 -9.51 -0.30
C THR A 68 -2.20 -8.07 -0.04
N LEU A 69 -3.50 -7.85 -0.16
CA LEU A 69 -4.24 -6.73 0.41
C LEU A 69 -5.14 -7.24 1.51
N ASP A 70 -5.19 -6.52 2.63
CA ASP A 70 -6.09 -6.81 3.74
C ASP A 70 -7.56 -6.67 3.30
N PRO A 71 -8.54 -7.27 4.01
CA PRO A 71 -9.96 -7.16 3.64
C PRO A 71 -10.45 -5.73 3.55
N MET A 72 -10.03 -4.86 4.48
CA MET A 72 -10.39 -3.44 4.50
C MET A 72 -9.76 -2.63 3.36
N ALA A 73 -8.62 -3.09 2.81
CA ALA A 73 -7.88 -2.39 1.77
C ALA A 73 -8.51 -2.59 0.39
N THR A 74 -8.37 -1.57 -0.47
CA THR A 74 -8.83 -1.56 -1.86
C THR A 74 -7.66 -1.35 -2.83
N GLY A 75 -7.93 -1.40 -4.13
CA GLY A 75 -6.98 -1.00 -5.17
C GLY A 75 -6.26 -2.15 -5.85
N VAL A 76 -5.15 -1.84 -6.49
CA VAL A 76 -4.42 -2.73 -7.40
C VAL A 76 -4.04 -4.05 -6.76
N LEU A 77 -4.59 -5.13 -7.27
CA LEU A 77 -4.16 -6.50 -7.02
C LEU A 77 -3.79 -7.16 -8.34
N VAL A 78 -2.50 -7.44 -8.52
CA VAL A 78 -2.02 -8.13 -9.73
C VAL A 78 -2.24 -9.64 -9.57
N VAL A 79 -3.01 -10.21 -10.48
CA VAL A 79 -3.38 -11.63 -10.50
C VAL A 79 -2.76 -12.29 -11.73
N GLY A 80 -1.92 -13.29 -11.53
CA GLY A 80 -1.31 -14.06 -12.60
C GLY A 80 -2.04 -15.38 -12.84
N PHE A 81 -2.17 -15.77 -14.09
CA PHE A 81 -2.74 -17.05 -14.47
C PHE A 81 -1.85 -17.81 -15.48
N GLY A 82 -2.00 -19.11 -15.53
CA GLY A 82 -1.17 -19.97 -16.37
C GLY A 82 0.33 -19.87 -16.02
N ASN A 83 1.19 -19.71 -17.01
CA ASN A 83 2.63 -19.59 -16.84
C ASN A 83 3.04 -18.28 -16.16
N ALA A 84 2.23 -17.21 -16.29
CA ALA A 84 2.51 -15.92 -15.65
C ALA A 84 2.48 -15.98 -14.11
N THR A 85 1.93 -17.04 -13.51
CA THR A 85 2.04 -17.25 -12.05
C THR A 85 3.49 -17.29 -11.56
N ARG A 86 4.45 -17.62 -12.43
CA ARG A 86 5.89 -17.61 -12.11
C ARG A 86 6.50 -16.23 -12.06
N LEU A 87 5.82 -15.20 -12.63
CA LEU A 87 6.24 -13.80 -12.55
C LEU A 87 5.86 -13.14 -11.22
N LEU A 88 4.88 -13.70 -10.49
CA LEU A 88 4.30 -13.07 -9.31
C LEU A 88 5.31 -12.76 -8.22
N ASN A 89 6.33 -13.62 -8.03
CA ASN A 89 7.38 -13.39 -7.03
C ASN A 89 8.21 -12.14 -7.37
N HIS A 90 8.50 -11.91 -8.65
CA HIS A 90 9.23 -10.72 -9.10
C HIS A 90 8.37 -9.46 -8.92
N ILE A 91 7.04 -9.55 -9.22
CA ILE A 91 6.12 -8.43 -9.06
C ILE A 91 5.94 -8.04 -7.57
N VAL A 92 5.94 -9.02 -6.66
CA VAL A 92 5.85 -8.76 -5.21
C VAL A 92 7.00 -7.90 -4.70
N GLU A 93 8.18 -7.99 -5.30
CA GLU A 93 9.39 -7.27 -4.88
C GLU A 93 9.42 -5.80 -5.32
N HIS A 94 8.52 -5.37 -6.21
CA HIS A 94 8.46 -3.99 -6.66
C HIS A 94 7.93 -3.02 -5.60
N ASP A 95 8.25 -1.76 -5.77
CA ASP A 95 7.71 -0.66 -4.98
C ASP A 95 6.20 -0.54 -5.15
N LYS A 96 5.55 0.00 -4.13
CA LYS A 96 4.11 0.23 -4.10
C LYS A 96 3.81 1.66 -3.71
N THR A 97 2.68 2.15 -4.21
CA THR A 97 2.13 3.44 -3.78
C THR A 97 0.74 3.20 -3.20
N TYR A 98 0.47 3.87 -2.09
CA TYR A 98 -0.79 3.78 -1.38
C TYR A 98 -1.35 5.18 -1.11
N GLU A 99 -2.68 5.27 -1.06
CA GLU A 99 -3.41 6.33 -0.39
C GLU A 99 -4.07 5.75 0.84
N ALA A 100 -3.96 6.44 1.96
CA ALA A 100 -4.51 5.99 3.22
C ALA A 100 -5.09 7.16 4.01
N THR A 101 -6.02 6.86 4.92
CA THR A 101 -6.44 7.76 5.97
C THR A 101 -6.00 7.17 7.29
N ILE A 102 -5.12 7.88 7.98
CA ILE A 102 -4.64 7.56 9.32
C ILE A 102 -5.49 8.33 10.30
N ARG A 103 -6.18 7.63 11.20
CA ARG A 103 -6.86 8.24 12.34
C ARG A 103 -5.93 8.26 13.54
N LEU A 104 -5.63 9.45 14.04
CA LEU A 104 -4.86 9.71 15.25
C LEU A 104 -5.81 9.96 16.41
N GLY A 105 -5.43 9.55 17.63
CA GLY A 105 -6.24 9.68 18.83
C GLY A 105 -6.90 8.38 19.28
N GLN A 106 -6.84 7.34 18.48
CA GLN A 106 -7.37 6.01 18.80
C GLN A 106 -6.38 4.93 18.35
N SER A 107 -6.22 3.87 19.14
CA SER A 107 -5.44 2.67 18.78
C SER A 107 -6.34 1.44 18.72
N THR A 108 -6.04 0.50 17.83
CA THR A 108 -6.81 -0.73 17.66
C THR A 108 -5.94 -1.98 17.68
N THR A 109 -6.54 -3.13 17.92
CA THR A 109 -5.81 -4.42 17.99
C THR A 109 -5.14 -4.83 16.69
N THR A 110 -5.66 -4.39 15.53
CA THR A 110 -5.16 -4.73 14.19
C THR A 110 -4.42 -3.59 13.51
N ASP A 111 -4.30 -2.42 14.17
CA ASP A 111 -3.79 -1.16 13.61
C ASP A 111 -4.63 -0.67 12.39
N ASP A 112 -5.89 -1.11 12.30
CA ASP A 112 -6.89 -0.66 11.33
C ASP A 112 -8.31 -0.68 11.93
N ALA A 113 -9.31 -0.21 11.18
CA ALA A 113 -10.68 -0.07 11.63
C ALA A 113 -11.45 -1.41 11.79
N ASP A 114 -10.88 -2.54 11.37
CA ASP A 114 -11.47 -3.87 11.55
C ASP A 114 -11.12 -4.46 12.94
N GLY A 115 -10.20 -3.80 13.71
CA GLY A 115 -9.80 -4.19 15.06
C GLY A 115 -10.66 -3.59 16.16
N GLU A 116 -10.54 -4.15 17.37
CA GLU A 116 -11.16 -3.62 18.58
C GLU A 116 -10.36 -2.41 19.09
N LEU A 117 -11.05 -1.41 19.67
CA LEU A 117 -10.41 -0.26 20.29
C LEU A 117 -9.58 -0.71 21.49
N LEU A 118 -8.29 -0.31 21.51
CA LEU A 118 -7.39 -0.51 22.65
C LEU A 118 -7.33 0.72 23.56
N SER A 119 -7.27 1.91 22.95
CA SER A 119 -7.18 3.17 23.68
C SER A 119 -7.71 4.33 22.85
N ALA A 120 -8.18 5.35 23.55
CA ALA A 120 -8.53 6.65 22.98
C ALA A 120 -7.86 7.76 23.80
N THR A 121 -7.38 8.80 23.11
CA THR A 121 -6.70 9.94 23.73
C THR A 121 -7.73 10.93 24.28
N LEU A 122 -7.63 11.24 25.56
CA LEU A 122 -8.52 12.19 26.24
C LEU A 122 -8.29 13.63 25.76
N PRO A 123 -9.30 14.50 25.78
CA PRO A 123 -9.21 15.88 25.29
C PRO A 123 -8.04 16.68 25.91
N GLU A 124 -7.81 16.57 27.21
CA GLU A 124 -6.77 17.31 27.93
C GLU A 124 -5.37 16.92 27.43
N ARG A 125 -5.19 15.66 27.07
CA ARG A 125 -3.91 15.13 26.61
C ARG A 125 -3.43 15.78 25.30
N TRP A 126 -4.35 16.17 24.42
CA TRP A 126 -4.00 16.81 23.15
C TRP A 126 -3.27 18.14 23.34
N GLN A 127 -3.70 18.95 24.31
CA GLN A 127 -3.05 20.23 24.62
C GLN A 127 -1.69 20.03 25.32
N GLU A 128 -1.58 19.08 26.24
CA GLU A 128 -0.32 18.73 26.88
C GLU A 128 0.75 18.29 25.88
N LEU A 129 0.37 17.46 24.91
CA LEU A 129 1.29 16.92 23.93
C LEU A 129 1.85 17.99 22.98
N LEU A 130 1.10 19.06 22.68
CA LEU A 130 1.60 20.18 21.89
C LEU A 130 2.74 20.95 22.58
N ALA A 131 2.80 20.94 23.90
CA ALA A 131 3.85 21.59 24.65
C ALA A 131 5.18 20.82 24.69
N LEU A 132 5.18 19.54 24.27
CA LEU A 132 6.37 18.68 24.27
C LEU A 132 7.20 18.88 23.00
N PRO A 133 8.56 18.85 23.10
CA PRO A 133 9.41 18.87 21.89
C PRO A 133 9.22 17.61 21.04
N VAL A 134 9.37 17.73 19.72
CA VAL A 134 9.42 16.58 18.81
C VAL A 134 10.74 15.85 19.01
N ALA A 135 10.69 14.57 19.38
CA ALA A 135 11.89 13.76 19.53
C ALA A 135 12.58 13.55 18.16
N GLY A 136 13.88 13.87 18.07
CA GLY A 136 14.69 13.68 16.84
C GLY A 136 14.86 14.92 15.96
N GLY A 137 14.31 16.08 16.35
CA GLY A 137 14.64 17.36 15.71
C GLY A 137 16.11 17.73 15.89
N PRO A 138 16.71 18.52 14.97
CA PRO A 138 18.10 18.95 15.09
C PRO A 138 18.30 19.66 16.42
N GLN A 139 19.08 19.06 17.31
CA GLN A 139 19.61 19.78 18.44
C GLN A 139 20.47 20.93 17.89
N SER A 140 20.00 22.16 18.01
CA SER A 140 20.85 23.33 17.77
C SER A 140 22.02 23.21 18.74
N ALA A 141 23.15 22.75 18.22
CA ALA A 141 24.41 22.76 18.94
C ALA A 141 24.82 24.20 19.18
N GLY A 142 24.83 24.60 20.45
CA GLY A 142 25.63 25.71 20.97
C GLY A 142 24.96 27.06 20.91
N GLU A 143 24.49 27.48 22.08
CA GLU A 143 25.11 28.63 22.78
C GLU A 143 24.45 28.78 24.14
N ASN A 144 25.27 28.75 25.18
CA ASN A 144 24.88 29.08 26.55
C ASN A 144 24.45 30.56 26.61
N GLY A 145 23.17 30.81 26.44
CA GLY A 145 22.49 32.05 26.79
C GLY A 145 21.16 31.71 27.43
N PRO A 146 20.69 32.42 28.50
CA PRO A 146 19.36 32.19 29.00
C PRO A 146 18.39 32.49 27.86
N VAL A 147 17.82 31.42 27.27
CA VAL A 147 16.70 31.57 26.34
C VAL A 147 15.61 32.25 27.17
N ASN A 148 15.40 33.54 26.86
CA ASN A 148 14.19 34.20 27.28
C ASN A 148 13.05 33.28 26.87
N ALA A 149 12.45 32.62 27.83
CA ALA A 149 11.16 32.01 27.65
C ALA A 149 10.29 33.08 27.01
N ALA A 150 10.14 32.98 25.69
CA ALA A 150 9.08 33.71 25.02
C ALA A 150 7.87 33.38 25.83
N LYS A 151 7.28 34.41 26.43
CA LYS A 151 6.05 34.36 27.20
C LYS A 151 5.07 33.61 26.31
N GLY A 152 5.01 32.26 26.51
CA GLY A 152 3.84 31.52 26.15
C GLY A 152 2.72 32.27 26.81
N SER A 153 1.85 32.87 26.01
CA SER A 153 0.55 33.30 26.50
C SER A 153 0.03 32.10 27.27
N ALA A 154 0.12 32.18 28.61
CA ALA A 154 -0.68 31.32 29.43
C ALA A 154 -2.09 31.54 28.89
N VAL A 155 -2.63 30.50 28.24
CA VAL A 155 -4.04 30.47 27.91
C VAL A 155 -4.71 30.58 29.25
N SER A 156 -5.10 31.84 29.58
CA SER A 156 -5.80 32.21 30.78
C SER A 156 -6.96 31.24 30.91
N ALA A 157 -7.05 30.57 32.05
CA ALA A 157 -8.23 29.79 32.40
C ALA A 157 -9.46 30.61 32.00
N ALA A 158 -10.14 30.17 30.97
CA ALA A 158 -11.24 30.90 30.39
C ALA A 158 -12.29 31.08 31.49
N LYS A 159 -12.63 32.33 31.75
CA LYS A 159 -13.74 32.66 32.60
C LYS A 159 -14.97 31.95 32.08
N VAL A 160 -15.61 31.17 32.95
CA VAL A 160 -16.94 30.63 32.74
C VAL A 160 -17.84 31.78 32.29
N ALA A 161 -18.34 31.73 31.07
CA ALA A 161 -19.37 32.63 30.62
C ALA A 161 -20.64 32.31 31.42
N ASP A 162 -21.18 33.31 32.09
CA ASP A 162 -22.36 33.22 32.98
C ASP A 162 -23.66 33.28 32.18
N ASP A 163 -23.68 32.64 30.96
CA ASP A 163 -24.84 32.68 30.04
C ASP A 163 -25.63 31.38 30.03
N GLY A 164 -25.33 30.40 30.86
CA GLY A 164 -26.09 29.16 30.99
C GLY A 164 -25.98 28.24 29.74
N SER A 165 -25.06 28.49 28.80
CA SER A 165 -24.77 27.57 27.72
C SER A 165 -24.03 26.37 28.28
N ALA A 166 -24.50 25.16 27.99
CA ALA A 166 -23.86 23.91 28.39
C ALA A 166 -22.43 23.89 27.82
N TYR A 167 -21.45 23.99 28.71
CA TYR A 167 -20.05 23.90 28.39
C TYR A 167 -19.76 22.44 27.91
N HIS A 168 -19.48 22.26 26.63
CA HIS A 168 -19.04 20.98 26.11
C HIS A 168 -17.51 20.92 26.17
N PRO A 169 -16.92 20.13 27.07
CA PRO A 169 -15.45 20.06 27.27
C PRO A 169 -14.69 19.56 26.06
N HIS A 170 -15.39 19.14 25.02
CA HIS A 170 -14.82 18.58 23.78
C HIS A 170 -14.37 19.64 22.75
N GLN A 171 -14.80 20.90 22.86
CA GLN A 171 -14.47 21.95 21.88
C GLN A 171 -13.05 22.49 21.98
N GLU A 172 -12.35 22.29 23.12
CA GLU A 172 -11.01 22.84 23.34
C GLU A 172 -9.86 22.05 22.74
N ALA A 173 -10.07 20.78 22.37
CA ALA A 173 -8.98 19.91 21.89
C ALA A 173 -8.35 20.45 20.59
N PHE A 174 -9.14 21.14 19.74
CA PHE A 174 -8.70 21.61 18.42
C PHE A 174 -9.07 23.06 18.15
N LEU A 175 -8.62 23.97 19.00
CA LEU A 175 -8.71 25.40 18.70
C LEU A 175 -7.93 25.71 17.39
N PRO A 176 -8.36 26.70 16.58
CA PRO A 176 -7.73 27.01 15.31
C PRO A 176 -6.21 27.18 15.37
N ASP A 177 -5.72 27.84 16.41
CA ASP A 177 -4.27 28.03 16.63
C ASP A 177 -3.53 26.71 16.90
N CYS A 178 -4.19 25.72 17.52
CA CYS A 178 -3.64 24.41 17.79
C CYS A 178 -3.63 23.51 16.54
N GLN A 179 -4.56 23.71 15.62
CA GLN A 179 -4.64 22.88 14.40
C GLN A 179 -3.39 23.03 13.53
N GLN A 180 -2.86 24.25 13.35
CA GLN A 180 -1.63 24.46 12.60
C GLN A 180 -0.44 23.80 13.28
N LEU A 181 -0.32 23.92 14.60
CA LEU A 181 0.74 23.26 15.35
C LEU A 181 0.70 21.72 15.20
N TRP A 182 -0.50 21.13 15.17
CA TRP A 182 -0.65 19.69 14.90
C TRP A 182 -0.24 19.31 13.49
N ARG A 183 -0.58 20.13 12.48
CA ARG A 183 -0.14 19.90 11.09
C ARG A 183 1.37 19.90 10.99
N ASP A 184 2.02 20.94 11.49
CA ASP A 184 3.48 21.09 11.48
C ASP A 184 4.15 19.89 12.18
N ARG A 185 3.61 19.47 13.33
CA ARG A 185 4.13 18.34 14.10
C ARG A 185 3.98 16.99 13.39
N ILE A 186 2.88 16.77 12.69
CA ILE A 186 2.66 15.58 11.86
C ILE A 186 3.70 15.55 10.74
N ASP A 187 3.89 16.66 10.02
CA ASP A 187 4.85 16.78 8.93
C ASP A 187 6.29 16.56 9.41
N ASP A 188 6.66 17.12 10.54
CA ASP A 188 7.99 16.95 11.15
C ASP A 188 8.26 15.47 11.49
N ILE A 189 7.33 14.78 12.13
CA ILE A 189 7.50 13.36 12.49
C ILE A 189 7.58 12.50 11.24
N ILE A 190 6.74 12.73 10.24
CA ILE A 190 6.78 12.01 8.97
C ILE A 190 8.15 12.18 8.30
N ALA A 191 8.65 13.42 8.22
CA ALA A 191 9.93 13.72 7.58
C ALA A 191 11.11 13.10 8.35
N LEU A 192 11.12 13.20 9.68
CA LEU A 192 12.25 12.80 10.51
C LEU A 192 12.29 11.30 10.83
N GLN A 193 11.14 10.63 10.96
CA GLN A 193 11.09 9.28 11.52
C GLN A 193 10.47 8.24 10.57
N LEU A 194 9.63 8.66 9.63
CA LEU A 194 8.84 7.72 8.80
C LEU A 194 9.19 7.77 7.31
N THR A 195 10.19 8.56 6.93
CA THR A 195 10.67 8.69 5.55
C THR A 195 12.11 8.21 5.42
N GLY A 196 12.48 7.68 4.26
CA GLY A 196 13.81 7.13 4.01
C GLY A 196 13.93 5.65 4.40
N SER A 197 15.12 5.22 4.77
CA SER A 197 15.40 3.85 5.23
C SER A 197 15.16 3.76 6.74
N ILE A 198 14.12 3.04 7.14
CA ILE A 198 13.68 2.93 8.53
C ILE A 198 13.56 1.46 8.96
N GLU A 199 13.61 1.22 10.26
CA GLU A 199 13.31 -0.07 10.87
C GLU A 199 11.83 -0.10 11.27
N GLN A 200 11.06 -1.04 10.75
CA GLN A 200 9.64 -1.20 11.04
C GLN A 200 9.36 -2.55 11.69
N VAL A 201 8.63 -2.54 12.80
CA VAL A 201 8.03 -3.75 13.38
C VAL A 201 6.69 -4.00 12.67
N PRO A 202 6.55 -5.12 11.95
CA PRO A 202 5.31 -5.45 11.26
C PRO A 202 4.13 -5.60 12.23
N ASN A 203 2.90 -5.50 11.69
CA ASN A 203 1.69 -5.74 12.48
C ASN A 203 1.60 -7.22 12.90
N THR A 204 1.11 -7.47 14.11
CA THR A 204 0.89 -8.83 14.65
C THR A 204 -0.06 -9.61 13.75
N PHE A 205 -1.12 -8.97 13.25
CA PHE A 205 -2.04 -9.54 12.27
C PHE A 205 -1.47 -9.43 10.84
N SER A 206 -0.46 -10.24 10.53
CA SER A 206 0.21 -10.25 9.23
C SER A 206 0.39 -11.66 8.67
N ALA A 207 0.68 -11.75 7.36
CA ALA A 207 0.93 -13.01 6.67
C ALA A 207 2.36 -13.57 6.92
N ILE A 208 3.15 -12.95 7.78
CA ILE A 208 4.51 -13.40 8.14
C ILE A 208 4.43 -14.78 8.78
N LYS A 209 5.33 -15.66 8.37
CA LYS A 209 5.43 -17.00 8.96
C LYS A 209 6.45 -17.01 10.09
N ILE A 210 6.01 -17.50 11.26
CA ILE A 210 6.84 -17.78 12.42
C ILE A 210 6.79 -19.30 12.63
N ASN A 211 7.91 -19.99 12.54
CA ASN A 211 7.99 -21.45 12.66
C ASN A 211 6.99 -22.21 11.77
N GLY A 212 6.73 -21.68 10.56
CA GLY A 212 5.82 -22.29 9.58
C GLY A 212 4.34 -21.90 9.72
N GLN A 213 3.91 -21.29 10.82
CA GLN A 213 2.56 -20.77 11.05
C GLN A 213 2.50 -19.27 10.74
N ARG A 214 1.37 -18.77 10.24
CA ARG A 214 1.19 -17.33 9.99
C ARG A 214 1.02 -16.58 11.29
N ALA A 215 1.63 -15.40 11.42
CA ALA A 215 1.47 -14.53 12.59
C ALA A 215 -0.01 -14.23 12.88
N TYR A 216 -0.81 -14.02 11.83
CA TYR A 216 -2.26 -13.86 11.92
C TYR A 216 -2.96 -15.05 12.62
N ASP A 217 -2.61 -16.29 12.28
CA ASP A 217 -3.24 -17.48 12.87
C ASP A 217 -2.87 -17.59 14.36
N LEU A 218 -1.59 -17.30 14.69
CA LEU A 218 -1.09 -17.29 16.07
C LEU A 218 -1.77 -16.21 16.92
N ALA A 219 -1.95 -15.01 16.37
CA ALA A 219 -2.62 -13.91 17.07
C ALA A 219 -4.10 -14.21 17.36
N ARG A 220 -4.82 -14.83 16.40
CA ARG A 220 -6.21 -15.28 16.62
C ARG A 220 -6.32 -16.36 17.69
N ASP A 221 -5.30 -17.21 17.82
CA ASP A 221 -5.22 -18.22 18.88
C ASP A 221 -4.82 -17.62 20.25
N GLY A 222 -4.70 -16.28 20.36
CA GLY A 222 -4.32 -15.59 21.61
C GLY A 222 -2.86 -15.77 22.01
N LYS A 223 -2.00 -16.24 21.10
CA LYS A 223 -0.57 -16.40 21.38
C LYS A 223 0.17 -15.07 21.24
N ASP A 224 1.11 -14.81 22.16
CA ASP A 224 2.00 -13.66 22.05
C ASP A 224 2.90 -13.80 20.81
N VAL A 225 2.82 -12.83 19.90
CA VAL A 225 3.54 -12.80 18.63
C VAL A 225 4.54 -11.67 18.64
N GLN A 226 5.79 -11.99 18.92
CA GLN A 226 6.89 -11.01 18.81
C GLN A 226 7.50 -11.05 17.42
N LEU A 227 7.31 -9.96 16.66
CA LEU A 227 7.88 -9.78 15.34
C LEU A 227 9.15 -8.92 15.42
N LYS A 228 10.19 -9.35 14.70
CA LYS A 228 11.44 -8.58 14.61
C LYS A 228 11.25 -7.41 13.66
N ALA A 229 11.87 -6.28 14.02
CA ALA A 229 11.98 -5.14 13.13
C ALA A 229 12.66 -5.53 11.81
N ARG A 230 12.23 -4.90 10.72
CA ARG A 230 12.76 -5.12 9.37
C ARG A 230 13.07 -3.78 8.73
N ARG A 231 14.18 -3.73 8.03
CA ARG A 231 14.53 -2.55 7.24
C ARG A 231 13.62 -2.44 6.03
N ILE A 232 12.98 -1.29 5.88
CA ILE A 232 12.16 -0.91 4.74
C ILE A 232 12.60 0.47 4.25
N THR A 233 12.15 0.84 3.05
CA THR A 233 12.38 2.18 2.51
C THR A 233 11.04 2.83 2.19
N VAL A 234 10.78 3.98 2.78
CA VAL A 234 9.68 4.87 2.42
C VAL A 234 10.27 5.97 1.55
N SER A 235 10.09 5.87 0.23
CA SER A 235 10.67 6.80 -0.73
C SER A 235 9.94 8.13 -0.80
N ALA A 236 8.64 8.14 -0.43
CA ALA A 236 7.85 9.35 -0.28
C ALA A 236 6.72 9.10 0.73
N PHE A 237 6.48 10.08 1.59
CA PHE A 237 5.35 10.10 2.52
C PHE A 237 4.82 11.53 2.55
N GLY A 238 3.75 11.80 1.79
CA GLY A 238 3.15 13.13 1.68
C GLY A 238 1.78 13.17 2.36
N VAL A 239 1.54 14.23 3.13
CA VAL A 239 0.23 14.55 3.67
C VAL A 239 -0.60 15.24 2.58
N LEU A 240 -1.81 14.76 2.34
CA LEU A 240 -2.75 15.29 1.35
C LEU A 240 -3.78 16.22 2.00
N ASP A 241 -4.28 15.82 3.18
CA ASP A 241 -5.27 16.58 3.94
C ASP A 241 -5.22 16.21 5.42
N VAL A 242 -5.60 17.14 6.28
CA VAL A 242 -5.69 16.93 7.74
C VAL A 242 -6.99 17.51 8.25
N ARG A 243 -7.84 16.67 8.80
CA ARG A 243 -9.16 17.01 9.34
C ARG A 243 -9.22 16.76 10.82
N PHE A 244 -9.79 17.70 11.55
CA PHE A 244 -9.95 17.69 13.00
C PHE A 244 -11.43 17.49 13.36
N GLY A 245 -11.72 16.63 14.32
CA GLY A 245 -13.08 16.39 14.75
C GLY A 245 -13.19 15.30 15.81
N TYR A 246 -14.36 14.68 15.86
CA TYR A 246 -14.71 13.67 16.84
C TYR A 246 -15.14 12.40 16.16
N ALA A 247 -14.80 11.26 16.73
CA ALA A 247 -15.21 9.97 16.21
C ALA A 247 -15.71 9.05 17.34
N PRO A 248 -16.72 8.21 17.07
CA PRO A 248 -17.22 7.26 18.04
C PRO A 248 -16.18 6.19 18.35
N THR A 249 -16.20 5.71 19.61
CA THR A 249 -15.32 4.64 20.08
C THR A 249 -15.84 3.25 19.73
N ARG A 250 -17.15 3.08 19.48
CA ARG A 250 -17.79 1.79 19.20
C ARG A 250 -17.83 1.40 17.73
N GLN A 251 -17.77 2.37 16.82
CA GLN A 251 -17.83 2.12 15.37
C GLN A 251 -16.63 2.79 14.70
N LEU A 252 -15.49 2.14 14.77
CA LEU A 252 -14.26 2.59 14.15
C LEU A 252 -14.42 2.62 12.62
N GLY A 253 -13.76 3.59 11.97
CA GLY A 253 -13.82 3.73 10.51
C GLY A 253 -15.00 4.55 9.96
N LEU A 254 -15.93 5.03 10.78
CA LEU A 254 -16.89 6.03 10.36
C LEU A 254 -16.18 7.38 10.11
N PRO A 255 -16.71 8.20 9.17
CA PRO A 255 -16.24 9.58 9.00
C PRO A 255 -16.31 10.33 10.33
N LEU A 256 -15.33 11.22 10.56
CA LEU A 256 -15.38 12.12 11.70
C LEU A 256 -16.50 13.14 11.56
N VAL A 257 -17.02 13.60 12.69
CA VAL A 257 -17.86 14.80 12.75
C VAL A 257 -16.92 16.00 12.86
N SER A 258 -17.07 16.97 11.95
CA SER A 258 -16.20 18.15 11.91
C SER A 258 -16.29 18.95 13.21
N ALA A 259 -15.16 19.43 13.70
CA ALA A 259 -15.12 20.36 14.83
C ALA A 259 -15.79 21.71 14.52
N ALA A 260 -15.89 22.07 13.21
CA ALA A 260 -16.51 23.32 12.76
C ALA A 260 -18.05 23.25 12.72
N ASP A 261 -18.61 22.05 12.56
CA ASP A 261 -20.07 21.90 12.40
C ASP A 261 -20.83 21.94 13.73
N GLY A 262 -20.12 22.11 14.86
CA GLY A 262 -20.68 22.02 16.19
C GLY A 262 -21.50 20.72 16.32
N LEU A 263 -21.33 19.92 17.32
CA LEU A 263 -22.17 18.75 17.56
C LEU A 263 -23.65 19.20 17.58
N ALA A 264 -24.28 19.18 16.40
CA ALA A 264 -25.73 19.32 16.36
C ALA A 264 -26.28 18.13 17.13
N THR A 265 -26.85 18.40 18.27
CA THR A 265 -27.50 17.44 19.17
C THR A 265 -28.65 16.75 18.45
N THR A 266 -28.33 15.71 17.69
CA THR A 266 -29.30 14.65 17.46
C THR A 266 -29.05 13.64 18.57
N GLU A 267 -30.11 13.26 19.27
CA GLU A 267 -30.21 12.32 20.40
C GLU A 267 -29.47 10.96 20.21
N ARG A 268 -28.16 11.02 19.94
CA ARG A 268 -27.26 9.85 19.94
C ARG A 268 -26.37 10.01 21.16
N ASP A 269 -26.20 8.92 21.88
CA ASP A 269 -25.32 8.77 23.05
C ASP A 269 -23.94 9.41 22.81
N ASP A 270 -23.85 10.74 22.95
CA ASP A 270 -22.64 11.54 22.73
C ASP A 270 -21.54 11.26 23.77
N ALA A 271 -21.82 10.42 24.75
CA ALA A 271 -20.91 10.02 25.82
C ALA A 271 -19.70 9.20 25.36
N GLU A 272 -19.62 8.80 24.09
CA GLU A 272 -18.57 7.89 23.59
C GLU A 272 -17.82 8.38 22.34
N ALA A 273 -17.85 9.67 22.02
CA ALA A 273 -17.02 10.25 20.95
C ALA A 273 -15.75 10.86 21.54
N THR A 274 -14.61 10.55 20.93
CA THR A 274 -13.30 11.08 21.32
C THR A 274 -12.72 11.99 20.24
N PRO A 275 -11.91 13.01 20.63
CA PRO A 275 -11.21 13.85 19.66
C PRO A 275 -10.26 13.01 18.81
N VAL A 276 -10.26 13.26 17.49
CA VAL A 276 -9.41 12.56 16.52
C VAL A 276 -8.91 13.52 15.44
N ILE A 277 -7.79 13.18 14.84
CA ILE A 277 -7.28 13.83 13.63
C ILE A 277 -7.23 12.76 12.53
N ASP A 278 -7.95 12.98 11.43
CA ASP A 278 -7.84 12.15 10.23
C ASP A 278 -6.83 12.77 9.26
N VAL A 279 -5.78 12.04 8.97
CA VAL A 279 -4.69 12.46 8.07
C VAL A 279 -4.76 11.63 6.80
N ASP A 280 -5.10 12.27 5.67
CA ASP A 280 -5.01 11.63 4.36
C ASP A 280 -3.59 11.73 3.85
N VAL A 281 -3.04 10.60 3.47
CA VAL A 281 -1.64 10.49 3.07
C VAL A 281 -1.47 9.72 1.77
N ARG A 282 -0.38 10.02 1.05
CA ARG A 282 0.14 9.20 -0.06
C ARG A 282 1.53 8.71 0.30
N VAL A 283 1.72 7.38 0.25
CA VAL A 283 2.97 6.72 0.64
C VAL A 283 3.49 5.89 -0.52
N SER A 284 4.75 6.13 -0.92
CA SER A 284 5.50 5.26 -1.84
C SER A 284 6.61 4.55 -1.08
N CYS A 285 6.67 3.21 -1.18
CA CYS A 285 7.54 2.41 -0.34
C CYS A 285 8.00 1.11 -1.01
N SER A 286 9.08 0.55 -0.48
CA SER A 286 9.59 -0.76 -0.88
C SER A 286 8.63 -1.90 -0.54
N ALA A 287 8.88 -3.06 -1.14
CA ALA A 287 8.22 -4.30 -0.75
C ALA A 287 8.39 -4.59 0.74
N GLY A 288 7.38 -5.23 1.33
CA GLY A 288 7.41 -5.63 2.74
C GLY A 288 7.03 -4.53 3.74
N THR A 289 6.75 -3.31 3.29
CA THR A 289 6.25 -2.22 4.14
C THR A 289 4.79 -2.44 4.52
N TYR A 290 4.48 -2.25 5.80
CA TYR A 290 3.13 -2.30 6.37
C TYR A 290 2.61 -0.88 6.61
N ILE A 291 1.64 -0.44 5.82
CA ILE A 291 1.08 0.91 5.94
C ILE A 291 0.33 1.07 7.27
N ARG A 292 -0.31 0.00 7.77
CA ARG A 292 -0.93 -0.01 9.11
C ARG A 292 0.10 0.28 10.20
N ALA A 293 1.29 -0.29 10.10
CA ALA A 293 2.36 -0.01 11.06
C ALA A 293 2.85 1.43 10.96
N LEU A 294 2.89 2.06 9.77
CA LEU A 294 3.21 3.49 9.66
C LEU A 294 2.18 4.36 10.38
N GLY A 295 0.87 4.02 10.29
CA GLY A 295 -0.19 4.73 11.01
C GLY A 295 -0.05 4.60 12.53
N ARG A 296 0.20 3.38 13.01
CA ARG A 296 0.50 3.10 14.42
C ARG A 296 1.72 3.87 14.91
N ASP A 297 2.83 3.81 14.15
CA ASP A 297 4.10 4.41 14.53
C ASP A 297 4.01 5.94 14.52
N LEU A 298 3.26 6.55 13.58
CA LEU A 298 2.94 7.98 13.60
C LEU A 298 2.17 8.36 14.87
N GLY A 299 1.10 7.63 15.20
CA GLY A 299 0.32 7.86 16.40
C GLY A 299 1.12 7.67 17.68
N ALA A 300 2.03 6.69 17.72
CA ALA A 300 2.93 6.44 18.84
C ALA A 300 3.95 7.58 19.00
N ALA A 301 4.54 8.07 17.91
CA ALA A 301 5.50 9.19 17.95
C ALA A 301 4.85 10.52 18.39
N LEU A 302 3.56 10.70 18.05
CA LEU A 302 2.75 11.82 18.52
C LEU A 302 2.24 11.65 19.96
N GLY A 303 2.26 10.42 20.50
CA GLY A 303 1.76 10.10 21.84
C GLY A 303 0.23 10.00 21.95
N VAL A 304 -0.48 9.89 20.82
CA VAL A 304 -1.96 9.86 20.77
C VAL A 304 -2.54 8.54 20.30
N GLY A 305 -1.70 7.60 19.85
CA GLY A 305 -2.15 6.39 19.16
C GLY A 305 -2.61 6.67 17.73
N GLY A 306 -2.67 5.61 16.92
CA GLY A 306 -3.04 5.74 15.51
C GLY A 306 -3.41 4.39 14.88
N HIS A 307 -4.33 4.41 13.91
CA HIS A 307 -4.72 3.28 13.10
C HIS A 307 -5.22 3.72 11.72
N LEU A 308 -5.35 2.80 10.77
CA LEU A 308 -5.91 3.13 9.47
C LEU A 308 -7.44 2.97 9.46
N ILE A 309 -8.14 3.95 8.87
CA ILE A 309 -9.57 3.84 8.57
C ILE A 309 -9.84 3.63 7.06
N ARG A 310 -8.85 3.94 6.21
CA ARG A 310 -8.89 3.71 4.76
C ARG A 310 -7.50 3.34 4.27
N LEU A 311 -7.46 2.37 3.34
CA LEU A 311 -6.23 1.99 2.65
C LEU A 311 -6.55 1.64 1.20
N ARG A 312 -5.86 2.26 0.24
CA ARG A 312 -5.98 1.99 -1.18
C ARG A 312 -4.59 1.87 -1.80
N ARG A 313 -4.28 0.73 -2.38
CA ARG A 313 -3.05 0.57 -3.17
C ARG A 313 -3.29 1.08 -4.58
N THR A 314 -2.67 2.19 -4.94
CA THR A 314 -2.83 2.82 -6.25
C THR A 314 -1.86 2.27 -7.29
N ARG A 315 -0.69 1.74 -6.87
CA ARG A 315 0.35 1.24 -7.79
C ARG A 315 1.14 0.07 -7.20
N VAL A 316 1.54 -0.86 -8.07
CA VAL A 316 2.52 -1.94 -7.81
C VAL A 316 3.46 -2.00 -9.00
N GLY A 317 4.74 -1.59 -8.85
CA GLY A 317 5.68 -1.49 -9.95
C GLY A 317 5.12 -0.65 -11.09
N GLY A 318 5.02 -1.22 -12.29
CA GLY A 318 4.44 -0.58 -13.46
C GLY A 318 2.90 -0.68 -13.58
N PHE A 319 2.21 -1.31 -12.62
CA PHE A 319 0.76 -1.50 -12.66
C PHE A 319 0.06 -0.44 -11.81
N ASP A 320 -0.72 0.43 -12.45
CA ASP A 320 -1.44 1.55 -11.84
C ASP A 320 -2.95 1.35 -11.91
N VAL A 321 -3.68 1.82 -10.91
CA VAL A 321 -5.14 1.71 -10.82
C VAL A 321 -5.87 2.49 -11.90
N SER A 322 -5.23 3.50 -12.49
CA SER A 322 -5.77 4.31 -13.59
C SER A 322 -5.58 3.68 -14.97
N SER A 323 -4.87 2.54 -15.06
CA SER A 323 -4.61 1.87 -16.35
C SER A 323 -5.91 1.39 -17.00
N PRO A 324 -6.04 1.48 -18.34
CA PRO A 324 -7.26 1.10 -19.05
C PRO A 324 -7.59 -0.41 -18.95
N ASN A 325 -6.58 -1.23 -18.64
CA ASN A 325 -6.72 -2.67 -18.48
C ASN A 325 -7.14 -3.09 -17.06
N VAL A 326 -7.38 -2.13 -16.16
CA VAL A 326 -7.87 -2.44 -14.82
C VAL A 326 -9.27 -3.03 -14.90
N ILE A 327 -9.46 -4.11 -14.19
CA ILE A 327 -10.73 -4.83 -14.03
C ILE A 327 -11.31 -4.45 -12.68
N THR A 328 -12.53 -3.92 -12.68
CA THR A 328 -13.27 -3.69 -11.45
C THR A 328 -13.91 -4.98 -10.95
N ALA A 329 -14.18 -5.02 -9.66
CA ALA A 329 -14.88 -6.11 -9.02
C ALA A 329 -15.80 -5.55 -7.92
N HIS A 330 -16.89 -6.25 -7.65
CA HIS A 330 -17.79 -5.91 -6.55
C HIS A 330 -17.92 -7.06 -5.56
N VAL A 331 -18.58 -6.78 -4.45
CA VAL A 331 -18.81 -7.75 -3.38
C VAL A 331 -20.26 -8.21 -3.44
N GLU A 332 -20.45 -9.52 -3.48
CA GLU A 332 -21.74 -10.17 -3.23
C GLU A 332 -21.72 -10.87 -1.89
N THR A 333 -22.73 -10.61 -1.07
CA THR A 333 -22.92 -11.36 0.17
C THR A 333 -23.81 -12.56 -0.11
N ARG A 334 -23.31 -13.76 0.19
CA ARG A 334 -24.04 -14.99 0.06
C ARG A 334 -24.44 -15.51 1.45
N GLU A 335 -25.72 -15.68 1.65
CA GLU A 335 -26.25 -16.36 2.82
C GLU A 335 -26.24 -17.87 2.59
N TYR A 336 -25.89 -18.63 3.61
CA TYR A 336 -25.93 -20.09 3.60
C TYR A 336 -26.17 -20.62 5.01
N THR A 337 -26.66 -21.84 5.10
CA THR A 337 -26.81 -22.56 6.38
C THR A 337 -25.59 -23.49 6.52
N ASP A 338 -24.86 -23.37 7.61
CA ASP A 338 -23.75 -24.25 7.93
C ASP A 338 -24.22 -25.69 8.28
N ARG A 339 -23.24 -26.59 8.45
CA ARG A 339 -23.55 -28.01 8.79
C ARG A 339 -24.22 -28.18 10.13
N ASN A 340 -24.19 -27.18 11.00
CA ASN A 340 -24.80 -27.16 12.31
C ASN A 340 -26.19 -26.52 12.31
N GLY A 341 -26.68 -26.06 11.14
CA GLY A 341 -27.99 -25.41 10.99
C GLY A 341 -27.97 -23.90 11.25
N ASN A 342 -26.81 -23.27 11.49
CA ASN A 342 -26.72 -21.83 11.71
C ASN A 342 -26.73 -21.06 10.38
N HIS A 343 -27.51 -19.98 10.34
CA HIS A 343 -27.47 -19.02 9.24
C HIS A 343 -26.16 -18.25 9.28
N GLN A 344 -25.42 -18.31 8.19
CA GLN A 344 -24.12 -17.64 8.00
C GLN A 344 -24.17 -16.79 6.75
N SER A 345 -23.41 -15.70 6.75
CA SER A 345 -23.17 -14.91 5.54
C SER A 345 -21.68 -14.87 5.21
N ARG A 346 -21.36 -14.89 3.93
CA ARG A 346 -19.98 -14.78 3.44
C ARG A 346 -19.92 -13.87 2.24
N ASN A 347 -19.02 -12.89 2.31
CA ASN A 347 -18.67 -12.06 1.16
C ASN A 347 -17.85 -12.86 0.15
N ARG A 348 -18.14 -12.66 -1.14
CA ARG A 348 -17.33 -13.13 -2.24
C ARG A 348 -17.08 -11.98 -3.22
N ALA A 349 -15.94 -12.03 -3.89
CA ALA A 349 -15.66 -11.12 -4.98
C ALA A 349 -16.25 -11.64 -6.29
N VAL A 350 -16.76 -10.73 -7.11
CA VAL A 350 -17.21 -10.99 -8.49
C VAL A 350 -16.53 -9.98 -9.39
N LEU A 351 -15.89 -10.45 -10.49
CA LEU A 351 -15.32 -9.57 -11.51
C LEU A 351 -16.45 -8.98 -12.35
N ASP A 352 -16.36 -7.69 -12.66
CA ASP A 352 -17.41 -6.98 -13.42
C ASP A 352 -17.37 -7.30 -14.92
N VAL A 353 -16.29 -7.96 -15.38
CA VAL A 353 -16.10 -8.39 -16.77
C VAL A 353 -15.79 -9.88 -16.84
N ILE A 354 -16.30 -10.57 -17.87
CA ILE A 354 -16.13 -11.99 -18.12
C ILE A 354 -15.93 -12.26 -19.62
N GLY A 355 -15.56 -13.48 -19.98
CA GLY A 355 -15.47 -13.92 -21.37
C GLY A 355 -14.49 -13.08 -22.19
N ASP A 356 -14.91 -12.66 -23.39
CA ASP A 356 -14.05 -11.93 -24.33
C ASP A 356 -13.59 -10.57 -23.81
N GLU A 357 -14.41 -9.89 -23.01
CA GLU A 357 -14.02 -8.63 -22.40
C GLU A 357 -12.90 -8.83 -21.37
N LEU A 358 -12.99 -9.87 -20.55
CA LEU A 358 -11.93 -10.25 -19.63
C LEU A 358 -10.64 -10.62 -20.38
N ALA A 359 -10.76 -11.36 -21.48
CA ALA A 359 -9.64 -11.71 -22.35
C ALA A 359 -8.97 -10.47 -22.93
N GLY A 360 -9.75 -9.48 -23.38
CA GLY A 360 -9.26 -8.21 -23.93
C GLY A 360 -8.55 -7.31 -22.91
N LYS A 361 -8.89 -7.42 -21.62
CA LYS A 361 -8.23 -6.69 -20.51
C LYS A 361 -7.01 -7.42 -19.95
N ALA A 362 -6.84 -8.71 -20.25
CA ALA A 362 -5.70 -9.48 -19.79
C ALA A 362 -4.40 -8.99 -20.45
N LEU A 363 -3.40 -8.70 -19.63
CA LEU A 363 -2.06 -8.38 -20.11
C LEU A 363 -1.36 -9.66 -20.57
N THR A 364 -0.75 -9.59 -21.76
CA THR A 364 0.08 -10.69 -22.28
C THR A 364 1.31 -10.92 -21.39
N MET A 365 1.99 -12.05 -21.57
CA MET A 365 3.28 -12.30 -20.89
C MET A 365 4.31 -11.20 -21.19
N LEU A 366 4.34 -10.71 -22.42
CA LEU A 366 5.27 -9.64 -22.82
C LEU A 366 4.94 -8.30 -22.14
N ASP A 367 3.66 -7.93 -22.09
CA ASP A 367 3.24 -6.70 -21.41
C ASP A 367 3.50 -6.78 -19.89
N ALA A 368 3.29 -7.95 -19.31
CA ALA A 368 3.59 -8.22 -17.91
C ALA A 368 5.07 -7.98 -17.58
N VAL A 369 5.99 -8.53 -18.38
CA VAL A 369 7.43 -8.36 -18.11
C VAL A 369 7.95 -6.97 -18.47
N ARG A 370 7.36 -6.25 -19.43
CA ARG A 370 7.69 -4.84 -19.73
C ARG A 370 7.51 -3.93 -18.51
N GLY A 371 6.47 -4.16 -17.74
CA GLY A 371 6.19 -3.38 -16.53
C GLY A 371 7.01 -3.78 -15.30
N THR A 372 7.84 -4.84 -15.39
CA THR A 372 8.47 -5.44 -14.21
C THR A 372 9.99 -5.60 -14.30
N MET A 373 10.57 -5.80 -15.48
CA MET A 373 12.00 -6.11 -15.61
C MET A 373 12.55 -5.75 -17.00
N PRO A 374 13.89 -5.66 -17.15
CA PRO A 374 14.53 -5.47 -18.44
C PRO A 374 14.16 -6.57 -19.45
N LEU A 375 13.99 -6.18 -20.72
CA LEU A 375 13.73 -7.10 -21.81
C LEU A 375 15.03 -7.44 -22.55
N LEU A 376 15.20 -8.72 -22.90
CA LEU A 376 16.29 -9.22 -23.73
C LEU A 376 15.70 -9.82 -25.00
N ALA A 377 15.89 -9.15 -26.14
CA ALA A 377 15.54 -9.73 -27.44
C ALA A 377 16.53 -10.84 -27.79
N ILE A 378 16.00 -12.02 -28.14
CA ILE A 378 16.82 -13.20 -28.46
C ILE A 378 16.45 -13.77 -29.83
N THR A 379 17.34 -14.62 -30.38
CA THR A 379 17.10 -15.36 -31.62
C THR A 379 16.28 -16.64 -31.36
N ASP A 380 15.74 -17.23 -32.45
CA ASP A 380 15.07 -18.53 -32.37
C ASP A 380 16.02 -19.62 -31.84
N GLN A 381 17.29 -19.59 -32.24
CA GLN A 381 18.29 -20.53 -31.75
C GLN A 381 18.54 -20.37 -30.23
N ASP A 382 18.58 -19.14 -29.74
CA ASP A 382 18.72 -18.87 -28.31
C ASP A 382 17.49 -19.35 -27.53
N ALA A 383 16.29 -19.18 -28.11
CA ALA A 383 15.06 -19.68 -27.51
C ALA A 383 15.10 -21.22 -27.35
N VAL A 384 15.57 -21.94 -28.38
CA VAL A 384 15.81 -23.37 -28.28
C VAL A 384 16.80 -23.71 -27.19
N ASN A 385 17.94 -22.99 -27.12
CA ASN A 385 18.94 -23.19 -26.07
C ASN A 385 18.36 -23.01 -24.65
N LEU A 386 17.62 -21.93 -24.44
CA LEU A 386 16.99 -21.64 -23.15
C LEU A 386 15.96 -22.70 -22.75
N ARG A 387 15.14 -23.20 -23.68
CA ARG A 387 14.16 -24.28 -23.43
C ARG A 387 14.83 -25.58 -22.98
N TYR A 388 16.05 -25.85 -23.45
CA TYR A 388 16.88 -26.97 -23.00
C TYR A 388 17.77 -26.66 -21.76
N GLY A 389 17.58 -25.50 -21.12
CA GLY A 389 18.36 -25.13 -19.95
C GLY A 389 19.82 -24.69 -20.26
N ARG A 390 20.13 -24.44 -21.54
CA ARG A 390 21.47 -24.04 -21.99
C ARG A 390 21.66 -22.53 -21.82
N ARG A 391 22.93 -22.12 -21.77
CA ARG A 391 23.32 -20.70 -21.73
C ARG A 391 23.23 -20.06 -23.11
N ILE A 392 23.06 -18.75 -23.13
CA ILE A 392 23.09 -17.89 -24.31
C ILE A 392 24.14 -16.80 -24.21
N PRO A 393 24.70 -16.29 -25.31
CA PRO A 393 25.85 -15.39 -25.32
C PRO A 393 25.42 -13.92 -25.14
N TYR A 394 24.87 -13.57 -23.96
CA TYR A 394 24.46 -12.21 -23.64
C TYR A 394 25.00 -11.78 -22.29
N ASP A 395 25.54 -10.57 -22.21
CA ASP A 395 25.96 -9.94 -20.94
C ASP A 395 24.79 -9.14 -20.38
N ILE A 396 24.26 -9.56 -19.24
CA ILE A 396 23.11 -8.95 -18.58
C ILE A 396 23.44 -8.63 -17.13
N HIS A 397 22.77 -7.62 -16.58
CA HIS A 397 22.83 -7.25 -15.19
C HIS A 397 21.49 -7.56 -14.52
N GLY A 398 21.52 -8.42 -13.48
CA GLY A 398 20.30 -8.86 -12.79
C GLY A 398 19.46 -9.85 -13.61
N THR A 399 18.16 -9.89 -13.33
CA THR A 399 17.19 -10.73 -14.04
C THR A 399 16.62 -9.96 -15.23
N ALA A 400 16.49 -10.62 -16.40
CA ALA A 400 15.85 -10.07 -17.59
C ALA A 400 14.86 -11.09 -18.19
N ALA A 401 13.87 -10.60 -18.91
CA ALA A 401 12.93 -11.45 -19.67
C ALA A 401 13.42 -11.61 -21.10
N ALA A 402 13.81 -12.83 -21.46
CA ALA A 402 14.21 -13.22 -22.82
C ALA A 402 12.96 -13.45 -23.67
N TYR A 403 12.82 -12.73 -24.78
CA TYR A 403 11.65 -12.81 -25.65
C TYR A 403 12.02 -12.82 -27.13
N LEU A 404 11.16 -13.41 -27.94
CA LEU A 404 11.25 -13.42 -29.40
C LEU A 404 10.58 -12.15 -29.95
N PRO A 405 11.30 -11.24 -30.65
CA PRO A 405 10.74 -9.97 -31.13
C PRO A 405 9.58 -10.14 -32.11
N GLN A 406 9.63 -11.18 -32.94
CA GLN A 406 8.65 -11.39 -34.03
C GLN A 406 7.29 -11.86 -33.51
N SER A 407 7.28 -12.75 -32.50
CA SER A 407 6.05 -13.33 -31.93
C SER A 407 5.61 -12.65 -30.63
N GLY A 408 6.50 -11.93 -29.96
CA GLY A 408 6.26 -11.42 -28.62
C GLY A 408 6.30 -12.52 -27.54
N GLU A 409 6.71 -13.75 -27.87
CA GLU A 409 6.79 -14.85 -26.93
C GLU A 409 7.89 -14.61 -25.89
N VAL A 410 7.54 -14.63 -24.61
CA VAL A 410 8.49 -14.63 -23.49
C VAL A 410 8.92 -16.06 -23.23
N VAL A 411 10.17 -16.37 -23.55
CA VAL A 411 10.72 -17.74 -23.50
C VAL A 411 11.22 -18.10 -22.10
N ALA A 412 11.92 -17.18 -21.45
CA ALA A 412 12.51 -17.44 -20.15
C ALA A 412 12.79 -16.14 -19.37
N LEU A 413 12.84 -16.24 -18.06
CA LEU A 413 13.62 -15.30 -17.25
C LEU A 413 15.06 -15.80 -17.22
N VAL A 414 16.00 -14.89 -17.45
CA VAL A 414 17.42 -15.19 -17.51
C VAL A 414 18.20 -14.37 -16.48
N GLU A 415 19.27 -14.98 -15.98
CA GLU A 415 20.20 -14.38 -15.03
C GLU A 415 21.62 -14.46 -15.58
N ARG A 416 22.49 -13.60 -15.07
CA ARG A 416 23.91 -13.64 -15.40
C ARG A 416 24.52 -14.98 -14.96
N ALA A 417 25.14 -15.71 -15.86
CA ALA A 417 25.90 -16.93 -15.55
C ALA A 417 27.38 -16.61 -15.26
N LYS A 418 28.04 -15.95 -16.22
CA LYS A 418 29.39 -15.39 -16.14
C LYS A 418 29.49 -14.20 -17.11
N ARG A 419 30.65 -13.54 -17.20
CA ARG A 419 30.83 -12.43 -18.12
C ARG A 419 30.51 -12.88 -19.56
N GLY A 420 29.62 -12.16 -20.23
CA GLY A 420 29.18 -12.45 -21.60
C GLY A 420 28.20 -13.63 -21.74
N GLU A 421 27.72 -14.23 -20.66
CA GLU A 421 26.74 -15.33 -20.73
C GLU A 421 25.57 -15.15 -19.78
N ALA A 422 24.38 -15.46 -20.24
CA ALA A 422 23.17 -15.59 -19.45
C ALA A 422 22.69 -17.06 -19.39
N LYS A 423 22.04 -17.43 -18.30
CA LYS A 423 21.42 -18.74 -18.07
C LYS A 423 19.93 -18.60 -17.77
N PRO A 424 19.09 -19.58 -18.10
CA PRO A 424 17.70 -19.54 -17.70
C PRO A 424 17.55 -19.75 -16.20
N ALA A 425 16.77 -18.87 -15.54
CA ALA A 425 16.30 -19.01 -14.16
C ALA A 425 14.90 -19.63 -14.13
N THR A 426 14.04 -19.23 -15.07
CA THR A 426 12.69 -19.78 -15.24
C THR A 426 12.40 -19.89 -16.72
N VAL A 427 12.05 -21.08 -17.20
CA VAL A 427 11.65 -21.32 -18.60
C VAL A 427 10.13 -21.38 -18.67
N PHE A 428 9.54 -20.65 -19.61
CA PHE A 428 8.11 -20.74 -19.91
C PHE A 428 7.93 -21.75 -21.04
N GLY A 429 7.05 -22.73 -20.82
CA GLY A 429 6.69 -23.69 -21.87
C GLY A 429 5.90 -22.97 -22.98
N ALA A 430 6.05 -23.47 -24.22
CA ALA A 430 5.26 -23.04 -25.35
C ALA A 430 3.78 -23.41 -25.15
#